data_cb40cc234d58454b8c71c47796884afe
#
_entry.id   cb40cc234d58454b8c71c47796884afe
#
_cell.length_a   1.000
_cell.length_b   1.000
_cell.length_c   1.000
_cell.angle_alpha   90.00
_cell.angle_beta   90.00
_cell.angle_gamma   90.00
#
_symmetry.space_group_name_H-M   'P 1'
#
loop_
_entity.id
_entity.type
_entity.pdbx_description
1 polymer ?
#
loop_
_entity_poly.entity_id
_entity_poly.type
_entity_poly.pdbx_seq_one_letter_code
_entity_poly.pdbx_strand_id
1 'polypeptide(L)'
;MTAGAATELWRMSATELAEVIRARQASSAEVVTAHLRRIEAVNPAVNAVVTVLGEQALQAADAADRALAAGADLPPFHGVPFTIKDNIDVAGTPTTQGLKALAAAYPRRDAPVVERMKAAGAIPLGRTNLPSGAVRWHTDSELWGATVNPWDRTRTPGASSAGEAAAIATGMSPLGLGSDGLGSLRHPAQCCGIAALKPTLGRIPHATTSGPDFAAIGMQLTGVYGPLARRVADLQAALAVLAGPSWRDPWTVPAPLRGPERPGPVRVALVVDPAGNGTAPQVQEGVRKAAAALEDSGYVIEEAEPPSIEAAANALLVMLSTPGIRQGWKEFLAPLAPPGTRQFMSAFFEAAGHPGAMAAEQSFMTRQSVLRAWGEFQEARPLIVAPVCTEPPFEAGTDLNEGRVAETIGTMRMAMAVNALGLPAVALPVGVAGGLPQGVQVIGPRYREDLCLGAAGAIESRLGVITPIDPR
;
A
#
# COMPACT_ATOMS: atom_id res chain seq x y z
N MET A 1 10.43 23.93 -24.21
CA MET A 1 11.33 22.84 -23.73
C MET A 1 11.74 21.99 -24.93
N THR A 2 13.01 21.55 -24.99
CA THR A 2 13.48 20.64 -26.04
C THR A 2 12.85 19.25 -25.87
N ALA A 3 12.69 18.47 -26.94
CA ALA A 3 12.09 17.13 -26.93
C ALA A 3 12.67 16.17 -25.84
N GLY A 4 13.89 16.43 -25.37
CA GLY A 4 14.52 15.67 -24.27
C GLY A 4 13.93 15.95 -22.89
N ALA A 5 13.45 17.16 -22.60
CA ALA A 5 12.88 17.52 -21.28
C ALA A 5 11.49 16.91 -21.06
N ALA A 6 10.68 16.79 -22.13
CA ALA A 6 9.37 16.13 -22.04
C ALA A 6 9.48 14.62 -21.75
N THR A 7 10.59 13.98 -22.14
CA THR A 7 10.80 12.54 -21.95
C THR A 7 11.14 12.17 -20.50
N GLU A 8 11.62 13.12 -19.70
CA GLU A 8 12.05 12.87 -18.31
C GLU A 8 10.98 13.23 -17.24
N LEU A 9 9.84 13.82 -17.62
CA LEU A 9 8.77 14.19 -16.65
C LEU A 9 8.26 12.97 -15.85
N TRP A 10 8.25 11.80 -16.43
CA TRP A 10 7.86 10.56 -15.75
C TRP A 10 8.80 10.13 -14.60
N ARG A 11 10.03 10.72 -14.52
CA ARG A 11 10.96 10.49 -13.42
C ARG A 11 10.68 11.35 -12.20
N MET A 12 9.95 12.45 -12.37
CA MET A 12 9.64 13.38 -11.29
C MET A 12 8.62 12.79 -10.32
N SER A 13 8.68 13.22 -9.07
CA SER A 13 7.69 12.88 -8.04
C SER A 13 6.37 13.61 -8.27
N ALA A 14 5.31 13.20 -7.58
CA ALA A 14 4.00 13.84 -7.73
C ALA A 14 4.03 15.31 -7.27
N THR A 15 4.73 15.62 -6.20
CA THR A 15 4.90 16.99 -5.68
C THR A 15 5.75 17.84 -6.61
N GLU A 16 6.86 17.31 -7.14
CA GLU A 16 7.69 17.99 -8.15
C GLU A 16 6.88 18.30 -9.43
N LEU A 17 6.05 17.35 -9.91
CA LEU A 17 5.17 17.56 -11.06
C LEU A 17 4.14 18.68 -10.80
N ALA A 18 3.52 18.69 -9.61
CA ALA A 18 2.60 19.76 -9.24
C ALA A 18 3.28 21.14 -9.23
N GLU A 19 4.55 21.21 -8.78
CA GLU A 19 5.33 22.45 -8.78
C GLU A 19 5.68 22.94 -10.17
N VAL A 20 6.17 22.07 -11.08
CA VAL A 20 6.53 22.47 -12.45
C VAL A 20 5.30 22.88 -13.27
N ILE A 21 4.13 22.23 -13.04
CA ILE A 21 2.86 22.64 -13.66
C ILE A 21 2.45 24.04 -13.15
N ARG A 22 2.45 24.24 -11.84
CA ARG A 22 2.11 25.53 -11.21
C ARG A 22 3.03 26.66 -11.67
N ALA A 23 4.33 26.37 -11.84
CA ALA A 23 5.33 27.28 -12.34
C ALA A 23 5.28 27.47 -13.88
N ARG A 24 4.35 26.79 -14.58
CA ARG A 24 4.22 26.78 -16.05
C ARG A 24 5.51 26.33 -16.77
N GLN A 25 6.31 25.49 -16.14
CA GLN A 25 7.50 24.88 -16.73
C GLN A 25 7.16 23.64 -17.54
N ALA A 26 6.03 23.00 -17.23
CA ALA A 26 5.40 21.97 -18.03
C ALA A 26 3.87 22.14 -17.95
N SER A 27 3.15 21.74 -19.01
CA SER A 27 1.70 21.64 -18.98
C SER A 27 1.25 20.31 -18.39
N SER A 28 0.01 20.26 -17.88
CA SER A 28 -0.61 19.00 -17.45
C SER A 28 -0.69 17.99 -18.60
N ALA A 29 -0.98 18.47 -19.81
CA ALA A 29 -1.02 17.65 -21.02
C ALA A 29 0.34 17.03 -21.35
N GLU A 30 1.46 17.76 -21.21
CA GLU A 30 2.82 17.21 -21.37
C GLU A 30 3.12 16.15 -20.31
N VAL A 31 2.77 16.40 -19.04
CA VAL A 31 2.97 15.45 -17.93
C VAL A 31 2.19 14.16 -18.16
N VAL A 32 0.88 14.25 -18.47
CA VAL A 32 0.04 13.08 -18.74
C VAL A 32 0.56 12.32 -19.96
N THR A 33 0.92 13.03 -21.05
CA THR A 33 1.48 12.41 -22.26
C THR A 33 2.77 11.65 -21.96
N ALA A 34 3.67 12.21 -21.14
CA ALA A 34 4.92 11.55 -20.76
C ALA A 34 4.66 10.21 -20.03
N HIS A 35 3.69 10.17 -19.11
CA HIS A 35 3.33 8.96 -18.40
C HIS A 35 2.59 7.95 -19.28
N LEU A 36 1.70 8.39 -20.19
CA LEU A 36 1.05 7.49 -21.15
C LEU A 36 2.07 6.82 -22.09
N ARG A 37 3.05 7.57 -22.60
CA ARG A 37 4.16 7.00 -23.38
C ARG A 37 5.00 6.03 -22.55
N ARG A 38 5.23 6.32 -21.27
CA ARG A 38 5.94 5.40 -20.37
C ARG A 38 5.15 4.11 -20.14
N ILE A 39 3.83 4.18 -19.99
CA ILE A 39 2.96 3.00 -19.92
C ILE A 39 3.08 2.18 -21.21
N GLU A 40 2.95 2.81 -22.37
CA GLU A 40 3.06 2.13 -23.66
C GLU A 40 4.41 1.39 -23.83
N ALA A 41 5.51 2.04 -23.41
CA ALA A 41 6.87 1.48 -23.57
C ALA A 41 7.17 0.35 -22.57
N VAL A 42 6.66 0.40 -21.34
CA VAL A 42 7.14 -0.46 -20.24
C VAL A 42 6.10 -1.48 -19.80
N ASN A 43 4.81 -1.15 -19.85
CA ASN A 43 3.75 -2.00 -19.34
C ASN A 43 3.67 -3.40 -19.99
N PRO A 44 3.97 -3.58 -21.29
CA PRO A 44 4.02 -4.91 -21.91
C PRO A 44 4.99 -5.89 -21.24
N ALA A 45 6.07 -5.39 -20.62
CA ALA A 45 7.05 -6.21 -19.91
C ALA A 45 6.65 -6.49 -18.44
N VAL A 46 5.75 -5.68 -17.86
CA VAL A 46 5.44 -5.69 -16.42
C VAL A 46 4.00 -6.10 -16.13
N ASN A 47 3.05 -5.76 -17.00
CA ASN A 47 1.60 -5.97 -16.83
C ASN A 47 1.08 -5.38 -15.51
N ALA A 48 1.39 -4.12 -15.26
CA ALA A 48 1.01 -3.39 -14.05
C ALA A 48 -0.29 -2.59 -14.23
N VAL A 49 -0.43 -1.84 -15.34
CA VAL A 49 -1.62 -1.06 -15.67
C VAL A 49 -2.50 -1.87 -16.62
N VAL A 50 -3.66 -2.27 -16.13
CA VAL A 50 -4.57 -3.20 -16.87
C VAL A 50 -5.70 -2.48 -17.61
N THR A 51 -6.01 -1.25 -17.24
CA THR A 51 -6.92 -0.36 -17.96
C THR A 51 -6.32 1.02 -18.03
N VAL A 52 -6.01 1.50 -19.23
CA VAL A 52 -5.46 2.85 -19.46
C VAL A 52 -6.63 3.81 -19.76
N LEU A 53 -6.68 4.93 -19.04
CA LEU A 53 -7.71 5.98 -19.19
C LEU A 53 -7.18 7.15 -20.02
N GLY A 54 -6.40 6.86 -21.08
CA GLY A 54 -5.61 7.85 -21.82
C GLY A 54 -6.40 9.01 -22.38
N GLU A 55 -7.54 8.75 -23.04
CA GLU A 55 -8.37 9.82 -23.63
C GLU A 55 -8.97 10.71 -22.53
N GLN A 56 -9.56 10.13 -21.49
CA GLN A 56 -10.12 10.86 -20.35
C GLN A 56 -9.04 11.66 -19.60
N ALA A 57 -7.84 11.08 -19.45
CA ALA A 57 -6.72 11.73 -18.78
C ALA A 57 -6.23 12.96 -19.58
N LEU A 58 -6.11 12.86 -20.91
CA LEU A 58 -5.73 13.99 -21.75
C LEU A 58 -6.80 15.09 -21.75
N GLN A 59 -8.09 14.74 -21.83
CA GLN A 59 -9.18 15.72 -21.71
C GLN A 59 -9.15 16.46 -20.36
N ALA A 60 -8.90 15.73 -19.26
CA ALA A 60 -8.76 16.33 -17.94
C ALA A 60 -7.50 17.21 -17.83
N ALA A 61 -6.39 16.81 -18.45
CA ALA A 61 -5.15 17.59 -18.49
C ALA A 61 -5.33 18.91 -19.25
N ASP A 62 -6.00 18.89 -20.42
CA ASP A 62 -6.34 20.09 -21.17
C ASP A 62 -7.26 21.03 -20.37
N ALA A 63 -8.19 20.47 -19.59
CA ALA A 63 -9.04 21.27 -18.69
C ALA A 63 -8.23 21.91 -17.56
N ALA A 64 -7.27 21.18 -16.98
CA ALA A 64 -6.36 21.71 -15.97
C ALA A 64 -5.49 22.84 -16.53
N ASP A 65 -4.94 22.68 -17.73
CA ASP A 65 -4.13 23.71 -18.38
C ASP A 65 -4.94 24.98 -18.66
N ARG A 66 -6.20 24.85 -19.09
CA ARG A 66 -7.11 26.00 -19.23
C ARG A 66 -7.41 26.71 -17.92
N ALA A 67 -7.61 25.95 -16.82
CA ALA A 67 -7.85 26.53 -15.51
C ALA A 67 -6.63 27.30 -14.99
N LEU A 68 -5.42 26.75 -15.17
CA LEU A 68 -4.16 27.44 -14.86
C LEU A 68 -4.00 28.73 -15.68
N ALA A 69 -4.30 28.68 -16.98
CA ALA A 69 -4.22 29.86 -17.85
C ALA A 69 -5.20 30.97 -17.46
N ALA A 70 -6.40 30.60 -16.98
CA ALA A 70 -7.41 31.50 -16.46
C ALA A 70 -7.10 32.08 -15.07
N GLY A 71 -6.01 31.68 -14.43
CA GLY A 71 -5.62 32.17 -13.09
C GLY A 71 -6.44 31.61 -11.95
N ALA A 72 -7.01 30.42 -12.11
CA ALA A 72 -7.74 29.74 -11.06
C ALA A 72 -6.84 29.43 -9.84
N ASP A 73 -7.45 29.35 -8.65
CA ASP A 73 -6.77 28.81 -7.46
C ASP A 73 -6.52 27.30 -7.66
N LEU A 74 -5.25 26.89 -7.55
CA LEU A 74 -4.83 25.56 -7.93
C LEU A 74 -4.78 24.60 -6.73
N PRO A 75 -5.52 23.49 -6.77
CA PRO A 75 -5.45 22.48 -5.73
C PRO A 75 -4.08 21.76 -5.72
N PRO A 76 -3.73 21.04 -4.63
CA PRO A 76 -2.36 20.55 -4.38
C PRO A 76 -1.81 19.64 -5.47
N PHE A 77 -2.62 18.79 -6.09
CA PHE A 77 -2.22 17.87 -7.17
C PHE A 77 -2.73 18.27 -8.55
N HIS A 78 -2.90 19.58 -8.77
CA HIS A 78 -3.41 20.10 -10.03
C HIS A 78 -2.65 19.56 -11.25
N GLY A 79 -3.34 18.81 -12.12
CA GLY A 79 -2.78 18.26 -13.34
C GLY A 79 -1.87 17.04 -13.18
N VAL A 80 -1.67 16.54 -11.97
CA VAL A 80 -0.79 15.39 -11.68
C VAL A 80 -1.52 14.07 -11.95
N PRO A 81 -0.97 13.15 -12.79
CA PRO A 81 -1.57 11.84 -12.99
C PRO A 81 -1.41 10.92 -11.78
N PHE A 82 -2.36 10.00 -11.58
CA PHE A 82 -2.26 8.91 -10.61
C PHE A 82 -2.97 7.65 -11.09
N THR A 83 -2.56 6.49 -10.54
CA THR A 83 -3.17 5.20 -10.81
C THR A 83 -4.00 4.69 -9.65
N ILE A 84 -4.89 3.72 -9.90
CA ILE A 84 -5.86 3.26 -8.92
C ILE A 84 -6.00 1.74 -9.02
N LYS A 85 -5.72 1.04 -7.92
CA LYS A 85 -5.89 -0.41 -7.82
C LYS A 85 -7.31 -0.84 -8.18
N ASP A 86 -7.43 -1.94 -8.91
CA ASP A 86 -8.68 -2.41 -9.49
C ASP A 86 -9.68 -3.07 -8.49
N ASN A 87 -9.52 -2.77 -7.20
CA ASN A 87 -10.52 -3.02 -6.16
C ASN A 87 -11.04 -1.74 -5.49
N ILE A 88 -10.68 -0.57 -6.01
CA ILE A 88 -11.14 0.74 -5.55
C ILE A 88 -12.10 1.30 -6.60
N ASP A 89 -13.30 1.68 -6.21
CA ASP A 89 -14.34 2.12 -7.15
C ASP A 89 -13.96 3.42 -7.87
N VAL A 90 -14.08 3.38 -9.21
CA VAL A 90 -13.96 4.54 -10.11
C VAL A 90 -15.16 4.52 -11.05
N ALA A 91 -16.01 5.52 -10.94
CA ALA A 91 -17.19 5.66 -11.81
C ALA A 91 -16.78 5.70 -13.29
N GLY A 92 -17.52 4.97 -14.13
CA GLY A 92 -17.24 4.86 -15.56
C GLY A 92 -16.20 3.78 -15.91
N THR A 93 -15.60 3.10 -14.93
CA THR A 93 -14.74 1.92 -15.15
C THR A 93 -15.20 0.76 -14.29
N PRO A 94 -15.05 -0.51 -14.73
CA PRO A 94 -15.43 -1.64 -13.89
C PRO A 94 -14.45 -1.78 -12.71
N THR A 95 -14.96 -2.22 -11.56
CA THR A 95 -14.17 -2.65 -10.40
C THR A 95 -14.11 -4.17 -10.42
N THR A 96 -13.13 -4.73 -11.13
CA THR A 96 -13.14 -6.16 -11.47
C THR A 96 -12.56 -7.05 -10.38
N GLN A 97 -11.77 -6.52 -9.48
CA GLN A 97 -11.01 -7.31 -8.49
C GLN A 97 -10.18 -8.44 -9.13
N GLY A 98 -9.79 -8.29 -10.41
CA GLY A 98 -9.07 -9.31 -11.17
C GLY A 98 -9.89 -10.57 -11.50
N LEU A 99 -11.21 -10.55 -11.35
CA LEU A 99 -12.14 -11.66 -11.56
C LEU A 99 -12.92 -11.47 -12.87
N LYS A 100 -12.95 -12.50 -13.74
CA LYS A 100 -13.74 -12.47 -14.98
C LYS A 100 -15.23 -12.23 -14.72
N ALA A 101 -15.76 -12.77 -13.64
CA ALA A 101 -17.16 -12.60 -13.27
C ALA A 101 -17.53 -11.13 -12.97
N LEU A 102 -16.55 -10.31 -12.63
CA LEU A 102 -16.71 -8.89 -12.32
C LEU A 102 -16.23 -7.96 -13.45
N ALA A 103 -15.91 -8.49 -14.63
CA ALA A 103 -15.40 -7.69 -15.77
C ALA A 103 -16.32 -6.54 -16.20
N ALA A 104 -17.62 -6.61 -15.86
CA ALA A 104 -18.62 -5.57 -16.12
C ALA A 104 -19.26 -5.01 -14.83
N ALA A 105 -18.58 -5.10 -13.68
CA ALA A 105 -19.05 -4.59 -12.41
C ALA A 105 -18.77 -3.08 -12.28
N TYR A 106 -19.62 -2.25 -12.89
CA TYR A 106 -19.47 -0.79 -12.84
C TYR A 106 -20.00 -0.22 -11.53
N PRO A 107 -19.16 0.46 -10.74
CA PRO A 107 -19.60 1.13 -9.53
C PRO A 107 -20.48 2.34 -9.85
N ARG A 108 -21.43 2.63 -8.94
CA ARG A 108 -22.37 3.76 -9.11
C ARG A 108 -21.69 5.12 -8.95
N ARG A 109 -20.58 5.19 -8.24
CA ARG A 109 -19.81 6.40 -7.93
C ARG A 109 -18.37 6.06 -7.60
N ASP A 110 -17.51 7.05 -7.60
CA ASP A 110 -16.13 6.94 -7.11
C ASP A 110 -16.09 6.55 -5.62
N ALA A 111 -15.06 5.82 -5.21
CA ALA A 111 -14.71 5.69 -3.80
C ALA A 111 -14.33 7.06 -3.21
N PRO A 112 -14.54 7.31 -1.89
CA PRO A 112 -14.20 8.60 -1.28
C PRO A 112 -12.75 9.05 -1.52
N VAL A 113 -11.82 8.12 -1.56
CA VAL A 113 -10.40 8.40 -1.83
C VAL A 113 -10.18 8.90 -3.27
N VAL A 114 -10.92 8.37 -4.23
CA VAL A 114 -10.85 8.81 -5.64
C VAL A 114 -11.49 10.18 -5.83
N GLU A 115 -12.67 10.41 -5.22
CA GLU A 115 -13.31 11.72 -5.22
C GLU A 115 -12.38 12.81 -4.65
N ARG A 116 -11.70 12.52 -3.53
CA ARG A 116 -10.76 13.46 -2.89
C ARG A 116 -9.54 13.74 -3.76
N MET A 117 -8.94 12.73 -4.39
CA MET A 117 -7.83 12.95 -5.31
C MET A 117 -8.24 13.77 -6.53
N LYS A 118 -9.39 13.47 -7.13
CA LYS A 118 -9.93 14.28 -8.23
C LYS A 118 -10.21 15.73 -7.78
N ALA A 119 -10.80 15.92 -6.60
CA ALA A 119 -11.04 17.26 -6.04
C ALA A 119 -9.75 18.02 -5.74
N ALA A 120 -8.67 17.30 -5.42
CA ALA A 120 -7.33 17.87 -5.28
C ALA A 120 -6.63 18.12 -6.63
N GLY A 121 -7.33 17.94 -7.74
CA GLY A 121 -6.84 18.22 -9.10
C GLY A 121 -6.02 17.08 -9.72
N ALA A 122 -5.91 15.93 -9.08
CA ALA A 122 -5.22 14.78 -9.64
C ALA A 122 -6.03 14.10 -10.75
N ILE A 123 -5.35 13.58 -11.76
CA ILE A 123 -5.93 13.02 -12.98
C ILE A 123 -5.81 11.49 -12.97
N PRO A 124 -6.92 10.71 -12.95
CA PRO A 124 -6.88 9.27 -13.09
C PRO A 124 -6.24 8.84 -14.42
N LEU A 125 -5.15 8.06 -14.35
CA LEU A 125 -4.40 7.63 -15.53
C LEU A 125 -4.75 6.20 -15.95
N GLY A 126 -5.09 5.35 -14.98
CA GLY A 126 -5.41 3.94 -15.25
C GLY A 126 -5.73 3.14 -14.00
N ARG A 127 -6.17 1.89 -14.26
CA ARG A 127 -6.42 0.88 -13.23
C ARG A 127 -5.25 -0.09 -13.17
N THR A 128 -4.87 -0.55 -11.99
CA THR A 128 -3.71 -1.41 -11.81
C THR A 128 -4.08 -2.78 -11.32
N ASN A 129 -3.26 -3.76 -11.72
CA ASN A 129 -3.47 -5.17 -11.46
C ASN A 129 -3.39 -5.54 -9.97
N LEU A 130 -4.06 -6.62 -9.62
CA LEU A 130 -4.08 -7.25 -8.30
C LEU A 130 -4.34 -8.76 -8.48
N PRO A 131 -4.02 -9.62 -7.52
CA PRO A 131 -4.45 -11.02 -7.59
C PRO A 131 -5.96 -11.12 -7.48
N SER A 132 -6.56 -12.12 -8.14
CA SER A 132 -8.01 -12.34 -8.13
C SER A 132 -8.60 -12.30 -6.70
N GLY A 133 -9.52 -11.35 -6.45
CA GLY A 133 -10.12 -11.12 -5.14
C GLY A 133 -9.18 -10.48 -4.10
N ALA A 134 -8.00 -10.03 -4.48
CA ALA A 134 -7.00 -9.39 -3.62
C ALA A 134 -6.47 -10.28 -2.45
N VAL A 135 -6.54 -11.60 -2.55
CA VAL A 135 -6.30 -12.51 -1.40
C VAL A 135 -4.93 -13.20 -1.38
N ARG A 136 -4.21 -13.32 -2.49
CA ARG A 136 -2.87 -13.96 -2.57
C ARG A 136 -1.74 -12.99 -2.24
N TRP A 137 -0.52 -13.53 -1.96
CA TRP A 137 0.73 -12.75 -1.81
C TRP A 137 1.60 -12.70 -3.08
N HIS A 138 1.15 -13.35 -4.17
CA HIS A 138 1.66 -13.16 -5.52
C HIS A 138 0.54 -12.60 -6.40
N THR A 139 0.86 -11.62 -7.25
CA THR A 139 -0.14 -11.00 -8.11
C THR A 139 -0.26 -11.74 -9.44
N ASP A 140 -1.30 -12.56 -9.50
CA ASP A 140 -1.75 -13.26 -10.69
C ASP A 140 -3.28 -13.23 -10.71
N SER A 141 -3.86 -12.62 -11.72
CA SER A 141 -5.30 -12.46 -11.86
C SER A 141 -5.86 -13.28 -13.02
N GLU A 142 -7.06 -13.81 -12.81
CA GLU A 142 -7.77 -14.56 -13.86
C GLU A 142 -8.05 -13.68 -15.09
N LEU A 143 -8.37 -12.42 -14.86
CA LEU A 143 -8.78 -11.50 -15.92
C LEU A 143 -7.60 -10.89 -16.66
N TRP A 144 -6.51 -10.55 -15.94
CA TRP A 144 -5.43 -9.74 -16.46
C TRP A 144 -4.08 -10.47 -16.55
N GLY A 145 -3.97 -11.67 -15.93
CA GLY A 145 -2.69 -12.41 -15.82
C GLY A 145 -1.81 -11.84 -14.71
N ALA A 146 -0.54 -12.29 -14.69
CA ALA A 146 0.42 -11.94 -13.66
C ALA A 146 1.06 -10.57 -13.88
N THR A 147 1.31 -9.85 -12.80
CA THR A 147 2.22 -8.70 -12.79
C THR A 147 3.63 -9.19 -12.49
N VAL A 148 4.60 -8.71 -13.26
CA VAL A 148 6.01 -9.07 -13.15
C VAL A 148 6.74 -8.10 -12.22
N ASN A 149 7.63 -8.63 -11.36
CA ASN A 149 8.49 -7.79 -10.55
C ASN A 149 9.53 -7.08 -11.45
N PRO A 150 9.60 -5.73 -11.43
CA PRO A 150 10.49 -4.99 -12.32
C PRO A 150 11.99 -5.17 -12.02
N TRP A 151 12.35 -5.72 -10.85
CA TRP A 151 13.74 -5.99 -10.47
C TRP A 151 14.22 -7.36 -10.89
N ASP A 152 13.32 -8.37 -10.83
CA ASP A 152 13.61 -9.76 -11.19
C ASP A 152 12.31 -10.47 -11.57
N ARG A 153 12.19 -10.88 -12.83
CA ARG A 153 11.01 -11.55 -13.40
C ARG A 153 10.64 -12.86 -12.71
N THR A 154 11.59 -13.50 -12.04
CA THR A 154 11.38 -14.77 -11.32
C THR A 154 10.80 -14.56 -9.91
N ARG A 155 10.74 -13.33 -9.45
CA ARG A 155 10.30 -12.96 -8.09
C ARG A 155 8.90 -12.37 -8.07
N THR A 156 8.22 -12.53 -6.94
CA THR A 156 6.92 -11.86 -6.73
C THR A 156 7.08 -10.34 -6.69
N PRO A 157 6.21 -9.56 -7.34
CA PRO A 157 6.14 -8.11 -7.13
C PRO A 157 5.43 -7.76 -5.81
N GLY A 158 5.15 -8.76 -4.97
CA GLY A 158 4.28 -8.64 -3.81
C GLY A 158 2.81 -8.74 -4.17
N ALA A 159 1.96 -8.56 -3.16
CA ALA A 159 0.51 -8.46 -3.32
C ALA A 159 -0.13 -7.80 -2.07
N SER A 160 -1.33 -7.32 -2.22
CA SER A 160 -2.19 -7.39 -3.40
C SER A 160 -2.17 -6.10 -4.26
N SER A 161 -1.39 -5.06 -3.90
CA SER A 161 -1.26 -3.80 -4.67
C SER A 161 -0.02 -3.79 -5.56
N ALA A 162 0.35 -4.95 -6.16
CA ALA A 162 1.57 -5.07 -6.95
C ALA A 162 1.53 -4.30 -8.27
N GLY A 163 0.37 -4.23 -8.92
CA GLY A 163 0.22 -3.40 -10.11
C GLY A 163 0.55 -1.94 -9.83
N GLU A 164 0.09 -1.38 -8.68
CA GLU A 164 0.48 -0.04 -8.24
C GLU A 164 1.98 0.07 -8.01
N ALA A 165 2.54 -0.86 -7.21
CA ALA A 165 3.94 -0.80 -6.85
C ALA A 165 4.87 -0.92 -8.07
N ALA A 166 4.56 -1.82 -8.99
CA ALA A 166 5.33 -2.00 -10.23
C ALA A 166 5.17 -0.80 -11.20
N ALA A 167 3.98 -0.22 -11.30
CA ALA A 167 3.75 0.98 -12.10
C ALA A 167 4.55 2.17 -11.59
N ILE A 168 4.57 2.39 -10.28
CA ILE A 168 5.32 3.48 -9.64
C ILE A 168 6.83 3.22 -9.72
N ALA A 169 7.28 1.98 -9.46
CA ALA A 169 8.69 1.60 -9.53
C ALA A 169 9.29 1.76 -10.92
N THR A 170 8.48 1.69 -11.97
CA THR A 170 8.93 1.84 -13.37
C THR A 170 8.59 3.21 -13.97
N GLY A 171 8.03 4.13 -13.18
CA GLY A 171 7.72 5.49 -13.63
C GLY A 171 6.46 5.62 -14.48
N MET A 172 5.63 4.58 -14.57
CA MET A 172 4.35 4.64 -15.28
C MET A 172 3.34 5.55 -14.55
N SER A 173 3.50 5.71 -13.24
CA SER A 173 2.72 6.65 -12.42
C SER A 173 3.60 7.25 -11.33
N PRO A 174 3.44 8.53 -10.95
CA PRO A 174 4.17 9.12 -9.83
C PRO A 174 3.54 8.77 -8.48
N LEU A 175 2.22 8.50 -8.45
CA LEU A 175 1.40 8.28 -7.27
C LEU A 175 0.31 7.26 -7.57
N GLY A 176 -0.09 6.46 -6.59
CA GLY A 176 -1.16 5.50 -6.74
C GLY A 176 -1.97 5.28 -5.45
N LEU A 177 -3.16 4.71 -5.62
CA LEU A 177 -4.04 4.30 -4.54
C LEU A 177 -4.15 2.78 -4.45
N GLY A 178 -3.88 2.23 -3.28
CA GLY A 178 -4.00 0.81 -2.98
C GLY A 178 -4.77 0.51 -1.70
N SER A 179 -4.75 -0.74 -1.29
CA SER A 179 -5.42 -1.22 -0.07
C SER A 179 -4.50 -2.16 0.72
N ASP A 180 -4.69 -2.24 2.05
CA ASP A 180 -3.89 -3.08 2.94
C ASP A 180 -4.75 -3.70 4.04
N GLY A 181 -4.91 -5.03 4.00
CA GLY A 181 -5.58 -5.80 5.05
C GLY A 181 -4.65 -6.83 5.72
N LEU A 182 -3.57 -7.22 5.03
CA LEU A 182 -2.56 -8.21 5.44
C LEU A 182 -1.16 -7.83 4.93
N GLY A 183 -0.86 -6.52 4.83
CA GLY A 183 0.39 -6.04 4.27
C GLY A 183 0.33 -5.62 2.81
N SER A 184 -0.85 -5.50 2.21
CA SER A 184 -1.01 -5.34 0.75
C SER A 184 -0.62 -3.97 0.16
N LEU A 185 -0.28 -2.95 0.95
CA LEU A 185 0.46 -1.76 0.52
C LEU A 185 1.96 -1.97 0.73
N ARG A 186 2.33 -2.46 1.90
CA ARG A 186 3.70 -2.50 2.41
C ARG A 186 4.54 -3.61 1.77
N HIS A 187 3.98 -4.81 1.58
CA HIS A 187 4.68 -5.92 0.94
C HIS A 187 5.03 -5.63 -0.53
N PRO A 188 4.10 -5.14 -1.38
CA PRO A 188 4.46 -4.69 -2.73
C PRO A 188 5.48 -3.55 -2.72
N ALA A 189 5.40 -2.61 -1.76
CA ALA A 189 6.38 -1.55 -1.63
C ALA A 189 7.79 -2.10 -1.34
N GLN A 190 7.92 -3.08 -0.43
CA GLN A 190 9.17 -3.81 -0.19
C GLN A 190 9.65 -4.51 -1.46
N CYS A 191 8.77 -5.24 -2.16
CA CYS A 191 9.14 -6.05 -3.32
C CYS A 191 9.56 -5.22 -4.55
N CYS A 192 9.00 -4.04 -4.72
CA CYS A 192 9.23 -3.17 -5.88
C CYS A 192 10.14 -1.97 -5.58
N GLY A 193 10.55 -1.75 -4.33
CA GLY A 193 11.47 -0.68 -3.95
C GLY A 193 10.86 0.72 -4.03
N ILE A 194 9.65 0.89 -3.53
CA ILE A 194 8.93 2.16 -3.42
C ILE A 194 8.47 2.43 -1.99
N ALA A 195 7.90 3.61 -1.74
CA ALA A 195 7.28 3.95 -0.46
C ALA A 195 5.77 3.74 -0.49
N ALA A 196 5.19 3.35 0.66
CA ALA A 196 3.75 3.21 0.84
C ALA A 196 3.33 3.57 2.26
N LEU A 197 2.19 4.23 2.42
CA LEU A 197 1.58 4.52 3.71
C LEU A 197 0.35 3.63 3.93
N LYS A 198 0.45 2.76 4.94
CA LYS A 198 -0.72 2.15 5.58
C LYS A 198 -1.18 3.09 6.71
N PRO A 199 -2.30 3.80 6.57
CA PRO A 199 -2.76 4.71 7.62
C PRO A 199 -3.33 3.97 8.83
N THR A 200 -3.57 4.70 9.90
CA THR A 200 -4.42 4.24 11.00
C THR A 200 -5.82 3.87 10.48
N LEU A 201 -6.39 2.80 11.02
CA LEU A 201 -7.81 2.47 10.76
C LEU A 201 -8.71 3.67 11.09
N GLY A 202 -9.54 4.07 10.13
CA GLY A 202 -10.43 5.24 10.27
C GLY A 202 -9.77 6.58 9.94
N ARG A 203 -8.49 6.63 9.54
CA ARG A 203 -7.81 7.86 9.08
C ARG A 203 -8.24 8.27 7.67
N ILE A 204 -8.31 7.31 6.76
CA ILE A 204 -8.73 7.45 5.36
C ILE A 204 -10.00 6.62 5.17
N PRO A 205 -11.05 7.17 4.55
CA PRO A 205 -12.29 6.42 4.33
C PRO A 205 -12.09 5.18 3.47
N HIS A 206 -12.63 4.06 3.91
CA HIS A 206 -12.63 2.78 3.23
C HIS A 206 -14.06 2.37 2.90
N ALA A 207 -14.55 2.76 1.72
CA ALA A 207 -15.91 2.49 1.29
C ALA A 207 -15.96 2.14 -0.20
N THR A 208 -16.80 1.17 -0.55
CA THR A 208 -17.06 0.69 -1.91
C THR A 208 -18.56 0.66 -2.20
N THR A 209 -18.92 0.66 -3.47
CA THR A 209 -20.30 0.46 -3.95
C THR A 209 -20.41 -0.74 -4.90
N SER A 210 -19.31 -1.42 -5.19
CA SER A 210 -19.23 -2.57 -6.10
C SER A 210 -19.28 -3.93 -5.38
N GLY A 211 -19.50 -3.93 -4.06
CA GLY A 211 -19.65 -5.13 -3.23
C GLY A 211 -20.93 -5.10 -2.41
N PRO A 212 -21.13 -6.08 -1.53
CA PRO A 212 -22.23 -6.05 -0.57
C PRO A 212 -22.10 -4.84 0.35
N ASP A 213 -23.21 -4.25 0.77
CA ASP A 213 -23.26 -3.07 1.65
C ASP A 213 -22.71 -3.34 3.07
N PHE A 214 -22.31 -4.58 3.35
CA PHE A 214 -21.75 -4.99 4.62
C PHE A 214 -20.52 -5.89 4.41
N ALA A 215 -19.52 -5.72 5.27
CA ALA A 215 -18.38 -6.61 5.38
C ALA A 215 -18.36 -7.23 6.80
N ALA A 216 -17.81 -8.43 6.94
CA ALA A 216 -17.61 -9.03 8.25
C ALA A 216 -16.74 -8.11 9.13
N ILE A 217 -17.04 -8.05 10.44
CA ILE A 217 -16.39 -7.14 11.38
C ILE A 217 -14.85 -7.27 11.37
N GLY A 218 -14.32 -8.48 11.19
CA GLY A 218 -12.88 -8.70 11.05
C GLY A 218 -12.28 -7.93 9.88
N MET A 219 -12.96 -7.91 8.74
CA MET A 219 -12.52 -7.14 7.56
C MET A 219 -12.65 -5.63 7.76
N GLN A 220 -13.73 -5.18 8.42
CA GLN A 220 -13.92 -3.75 8.73
C GLN A 220 -12.83 -3.19 9.64
N LEU A 221 -12.31 -4.02 10.58
CA LEU A 221 -11.31 -3.61 11.57
C LEU A 221 -9.86 -3.70 11.08
N THR A 222 -9.61 -4.21 9.87
CA THR A 222 -8.25 -4.51 9.39
C THR A 222 -7.90 -3.88 8.06
N GLY A 223 -8.90 -3.69 7.18
CA GLY A 223 -8.70 -3.12 5.85
C GLY A 223 -8.60 -1.60 5.84
N VAL A 224 -7.64 -1.06 5.10
CA VAL A 224 -7.49 0.38 4.85
C VAL A 224 -7.15 0.65 3.38
N TYR A 225 -7.50 1.83 2.88
CA TYR A 225 -6.90 2.40 1.67
C TYR A 225 -5.72 3.27 2.04
N GLY A 226 -4.74 3.37 1.14
CA GLY A 226 -3.58 4.22 1.34
C GLY A 226 -2.82 4.54 0.06
N PRO A 227 -1.98 5.60 0.06
CA PRO A 227 -1.17 6.00 -1.07
C PRO A 227 0.12 5.19 -1.17
N LEU A 228 0.60 5.02 -2.42
CA LEU A 228 1.92 4.52 -2.77
C LEU A 228 2.62 5.58 -3.65
N ALA A 229 3.91 5.78 -3.48
CA ALA A 229 4.71 6.73 -4.25
C ALA A 229 6.19 6.34 -4.22
N ARG A 230 7.03 7.02 -5.00
CA ARG A 230 8.49 6.85 -4.91
C ARG A 230 9.11 7.62 -3.74
N ARG A 231 8.48 8.73 -3.33
CA ARG A 231 8.99 9.61 -2.27
C ARG A 231 8.03 9.73 -1.10
N VAL A 232 8.59 9.84 0.09
CA VAL A 232 7.83 10.03 1.33
C VAL A 232 7.06 11.35 1.33
N ALA A 233 7.61 12.41 0.71
CA ALA A 233 6.93 13.70 0.57
C ALA A 233 5.58 13.58 -0.18
N ASP A 234 5.51 12.73 -1.22
CA ASP A 234 4.28 12.49 -1.97
C ASP A 234 3.22 11.76 -1.09
N LEU A 235 3.67 10.82 -0.24
CA LEU A 235 2.77 10.16 0.72
C LEU A 235 2.20 11.14 1.74
N GLN A 236 3.02 12.10 2.21
CA GLN A 236 2.58 13.13 3.13
C GLN A 236 1.56 14.07 2.50
N ALA A 237 1.80 14.51 1.26
CA ALA A 237 0.88 15.34 0.50
C ALA A 237 -0.44 14.60 0.20
N ALA A 238 -0.36 13.32 -0.19
CA ALA A 238 -1.52 12.48 -0.42
C ALA A 238 -2.34 12.25 0.86
N LEU A 239 -1.69 12.01 2.01
CA LEU A 239 -2.39 11.87 3.28
C LEU A 239 -3.19 13.13 3.63
N ALA A 240 -2.64 14.32 3.38
CA ALA A 240 -3.33 15.59 3.65
C ALA A 240 -4.64 15.73 2.84
N VAL A 241 -4.68 15.17 1.63
CA VAL A 241 -5.88 15.15 0.78
C VAL A 241 -6.84 14.03 1.17
N LEU A 242 -6.33 12.84 1.47
CA LEU A 242 -7.12 11.63 1.65
C LEU A 242 -7.74 11.51 3.05
N ALA A 243 -7.14 12.11 4.08
CA ALA A 243 -7.56 11.97 5.47
C ALA A 243 -8.87 12.70 5.78
N GLY A 244 -9.55 12.24 6.83
CA GLY A 244 -10.73 12.88 7.36
C GLY A 244 -12.02 12.08 7.19
N PRO A 245 -13.11 12.49 7.86
CA PRO A 245 -14.36 11.73 7.97
C PRO A 245 -15.11 11.64 6.63
N SER A 246 -15.85 10.56 6.48
CA SER A 246 -16.82 10.36 5.40
C SER A 246 -18.04 9.62 5.96
N TRP A 247 -19.23 10.09 5.65
CA TRP A 247 -20.46 9.41 6.05
C TRP A 247 -20.60 8.00 5.46
N ARG A 248 -19.81 7.70 4.40
CA ARG A 248 -19.79 6.37 3.76
C ARG A 248 -18.94 5.34 4.50
N ASP A 249 -18.13 5.78 5.44
CA ASP A 249 -17.34 4.90 6.30
C ASP A 249 -17.53 5.31 7.77
N PRO A 250 -18.32 4.54 8.53
CA PRO A 250 -18.63 4.86 9.93
C PRO A 250 -17.42 4.76 10.88
N TRP A 251 -16.31 4.18 10.44
CA TRP A 251 -15.08 4.06 11.22
C TRP A 251 -14.20 5.31 11.16
N THR A 252 -14.52 6.26 10.27
CA THR A 252 -13.66 7.45 10.10
C THR A 252 -13.72 8.40 11.31
N VAL A 253 -12.53 8.89 11.67
CA VAL A 253 -12.33 9.77 12.84
C VAL A 253 -11.75 11.11 12.40
N PRO A 254 -12.28 12.25 12.84
CA PRO A 254 -11.76 13.58 12.54
C PRO A 254 -10.53 13.89 13.41
N ALA A 255 -9.43 13.13 13.22
CA ALA A 255 -8.20 13.33 13.95
C ALA A 255 -7.27 14.32 13.22
N PRO A 256 -6.53 15.19 13.91
CA PRO A 256 -5.58 16.11 13.31
C PRO A 256 -4.46 15.35 12.58
N LEU A 257 -3.90 15.94 11.50
CA LEU A 257 -2.80 15.34 10.72
C LEU A 257 -1.48 15.33 11.48
N ARG A 258 -1.31 16.23 12.44
CA ARG A 258 -0.16 16.29 13.33
C ARG A 258 -0.65 16.19 14.77
N GLY A 259 -0.04 15.30 15.53
CA GLY A 259 -0.28 15.20 16.97
C GLY A 259 0.57 16.21 17.76
N PRO A 260 0.47 16.18 19.09
CA PRO A 260 1.28 17.04 19.95
C PRO A 260 2.77 16.77 19.75
N GLU A 261 3.57 17.83 19.86
CA GLU A 261 5.03 17.72 19.86
C GLU A 261 5.50 16.89 21.06
N ARG A 262 6.53 16.09 20.84
CA ARG A 262 7.15 15.32 21.91
C ARG A 262 8.44 16.04 22.37
N PRO A 263 8.67 16.19 23.66
CA PRO A 263 9.90 16.80 24.14
C PRO A 263 11.10 15.87 23.92
N GLY A 264 12.20 16.42 23.47
CA GLY A 264 13.45 15.71 23.26
C GLY A 264 13.50 14.82 22.02
N PRO A 265 14.60 14.04 21.85
CA PRO A 265 14.75 13.15 20.69
C PRO A 265 13.75 12.00 20.72
N VAL A 266 13.22 11.65 19.54
CA VAL A 266 12.26 10.56 19.40
C VAL A 266 12.99 9.22 19.53
N ARG A 267 12.51 8.38 20.46
CA ARG A 267 13.00 7.01 20.64
C ARG A 267 12.36 6.06 19.66
N VAL A 268 13.15 5.16 19.11
CA VAL A 268 12.73 4.17 18.11
C VAL A 268 13.11 2.78 18.58
N ALA A 269 12.14 1.90 18.68
CA ALA A 269 12.39 0.49 18.92
C ALA A 269 12.90 -0.18 17.63
N LEU A 270 14.02 -0.86 17.70
CA LEU A 270 14.60 -1.64 16.60
C LEU A 270 14.21 -3.11 16.77
N VAL A 271 13.43 -3.63 15.82
CA VAL A 271 13.01 -5.03 15.76
C VAL A 271 13.57 -5.66 14.50
N VAL A 272 14.67 -6.38 14.65
CA VAL A 272 15.37 -7.01 13.51
C VAL A 272 14.78 -8.36 13.14
N ASP A 273 14.39 -9.13 14.16
CA ASP A 273 13.79 -10.48 14.01
C ASP A 273 12.50 -10.59 14.85
N PRO A 274 11.35 -10.17 14.30
CA PRO A 274 10.09 -10.14 15.03
C PRO A 274 9.71 -11.52 15.61
N ALA A 275 9.51 -11.59 16.91
CA ALA A 275 9.18 -12.80 17.68
C ALA A 275 10.25 -13.93 17.61
N GLY A 276 11.47 -13.63 17.14
CA GLY A 276 12.58 -14.59 17.10
C GLY A 276 12.38 -15.80 16.17
N ASN A 277 11.54 -15.68 15.14
CA ASN A 277 11.18 -16.77 14.25
C ASN A 277 12.01 -16.86 12.97
N GLY A 278 13.09 -16.11 12.90
CA GLY A 278 14.01 -16.04 11.77
C GLY A 278 13.66 -14.93 10.79
N THR A 279 14.69 -14.13 10.50
CA THR A 279 14.66 -13.08 9.47
C THR A 279 15.89 -13.25 8.59
N ALA A 280 15.71 -13.24 7.27
CA ALA A 280 16.79 -13.39 6.31
C ALA A 280 17.89 -12.34 6.53
N PRO A 281 19.20 -12.71 6.44
CA PRO A 281 20.31 -11.79 6.76
C PRO A 281 20.26 -10.45 6.01
N GLN A 282 19.88 -10.48 4.73
CA GLN A 282 19.75 -9.27 3.90
C GLN A 282 18.59 -8.36 4.33
N VAL A 283 17.52 -8.92 4.92
CA VAL A 283 16.42 -8.14 5.49
C VAL A 283 16.86 -7.52 6.81
N GLN A 284 17.55 -8.29 7.67
CA GLN A 284 18.15 -7.77 8.91
C GLN A 284 19.10 -6.61 8.63
N GLU A 285 19.95 -6.73 7.60
CA GLU A 285 20.85 -5.66 7.17
C GLU A 285 20.08 -4.40 6.80
N GLY A 286 18.99 -4.53 6.03
CA GLY A 286 18.12 -3.41 5.65
C GLY A 286 17.53 -2.70 6.88
N VAL A 287 17.05 -3.47 7.87
CA VAL A 287 16.50 -2.90 9.12
C VAL A 287 17.59 -2.15 9.90
N ARG A 288 18.81 -2.67 9.98
CA ARG A 288 19.94 -1.99 10.63
C ARG A 288 20.39 -0.72 9.88
N LYS A 289 20.36 -0.72 8.53
CA LYS A 289 20.62 0.48 7.72
C LYS A 289 19.63 1.60 8.02
N ALA A 290 18.33 1.25 8.13
CA ALA A 290 17.31 2.22 8.51
C ALA A 290 17.56 2.79 9.92
N ALA A 291 17.92 1.95 10.88
CA ALA A 291 18.23 2.38 12.23
C ALA A 291 19.42 3.34 12.26
N ALA A 292 20.52 3.04 11.57
CA ALA A 292 21.69 3.91 11.47
C ALA A 292 21.35 5.27 10.83
N ALA A 293 20.52 5.27 9.75
CA ALA A 293 20.08 6.51 9.11
C ALA A 293 19.22 7.38 10.04
N LEU A 294 18.43 6.78 10.92
CA LEU A 294 17.66 7.48 11.94
C LEU A 294 18.55 8.02 13.04
N GLU A 295 19.53 7.25 13.53
CA GLU A 295 20.50 7.69 14.53
C GLU A 295 21.30 8.89 14.03
N ASP A 296 21.79 8.85 12.79
CA ASP A 296 22.46 9.99 12.12
C ASP A 296 21.53 11.21 11.95
N SER A 297 20.23 11.02 12.06
CA SER A 297 19.21 12.07 11.98
C SER A 297 18.71 12.54 13.35
N GLY A 298 19.34 12.08 14.44
CA GLY A 298 19.06 12.51 15.81
C GLY A 298 17.99 11.73 16.55
N TYR A 299 17.55 10.60 16.02
CA TYR A 299 16.68 9.66 16.74
C TYR A 299 17.52 8.80 17.71
N VAL A 300 16.90 8.31 18.77
CA VAL A 300 17.54 7.39 19.72
C VAL A 300 17.06 5.97 19.42
N ILE A 301 17.98 5.11 19.03
CA ILE A 301 17.68 3.72 18.65
C ILE A 301 17.85 2.81 19.87
N GLU A 302 16.87 1.95 20.14
CA GLU A 302 16.90 0.96 21.21
C GLU A 302 16.47 -0.40 20.66
N GLU A 303 17.30 -1.44 20.83
CA GLU A 303 16.85 -2.81 20.56
C GLU A 303 15.78 -3.19 21.59
N ALA A 304 14.53 -3.23 21.12
CA ALA A 304 13.37 -3.55 21.94
C ALA A 304 12.24 -4.04 21.05
N GLU A 305 11.48 -5.00 21.53
CA GLU A 305 10.36 -5.58 20.81
C GLU A 305 9.03 -5.24 21.50
N PRO A 306 7.99 -4.83 20.77
CA PRO A 306 6.67 -4.65 21.35
C PRO A 306 6.09 -6.01 21.75
N PRO A 307 5.28 -6.08 22.82
CA PRO A 307 4.82 -7.34 23.36
C PRO A 307 3.81 -8.04 22.43
N SER A 308 3.83 -9.37 22.42
CA SER A 308 2.76 -10.21 21.85
C SER A 308 2.50 -10.01 20.34
N ILE A 309 3.55 -9.83 19.53
CA ILE A 309 3.46 -9.72 18.06
C ILE A 309 2.71 -10.92 17.48
N GLU A 310 3.06 -12.14 17.87
CA GLU A 310 2.42 -13.37 17.40
C GLU A 310 0.94 -13.44 17.79
N ALA A 311 0.60 -13.04 19.00
CA ALA A 311 -0.79 -13.03 19.45
C ALA A 311 -1.64 -12.05 18.60
N ALA A 312 -1.09 -10.88 18.23
CA ALA A 312 -1.75 -9.94 17.33
C ALA A 312 -1.91 -10.51 15.92
N ALA A 313 -0.85 -11.13 15.37
CA ALA A 313 -0.90 -11.76 14.04
C ALA A 313 -1.90 -12.92 14.01
N ASN A 314 -1.90 -13.78 15.02
CA ASN A 314 -2.85 -14.89 15.14
C ASN A 314 -4.28 -14.41 15.35
N ALA A 315 -4.50 -13.33 16.12
CA ALA A 315 -5.81 -12.72 16.25
C ALA A 315 -6.35 -12.27 14.89
N LEU A 316 -5.51 -11.69 14.03
CA LEU A 316 -5.89 -11.32 12.66
C LEU A 316 -6.33 -12.53 11.84
N LEU A 317 -5.56 -13.62 11.87
CA LEU A 317 -5.91 -14.85 11.15
C LEU A 317 -7.28 -15.37 11.57
N VAL A 318 -7.54 -15.42 12.88
CA VAL A 318 -8.83 -15.84 13.42
C VAL A 318 -9.94 -14.87 13.01
N MET A 319 -9.73 -13.56 13.13
CA MET A 319 -10.68 -12.51 12.73
C MET A 319 -11.08 -12.62 11.25
N LEU A 320 -10.15 -13.01 10.38
CA LEU A 320 -10.35 -13.20 8.93
C LEU A 320 -10.77 -14.62 8.55
N SER A 321 -10.95 -15.52 9.52
CA SER A 321 -11.32 -16.93 9.31
C SER A 321 -12.53 -17.35 10.14
N THR A 322 -13.33 -16.39 10.61
CA THR A 322 -14.56 -16.67 11.37
C THR A 322 -15.54 -17.52 10.57
N PRO A 323 -16.46 -18.25 11.22
CA PRO A 323 -17.48 -19.05 10.52
C PRO A 323 -18.24 -18.25 9.47
N GLY A 324 -18.59 -16.98 9.77
CA GLY A 324 -19.30 -16.11 8.83
C GLY A 324 -18.46 -15.75 7.61
N ILE A 325 -17.16 -15.46 7.78
CA ILE A 325 -16.25 -15.19 6.64
C ILE A 325 -16.08 -16.43 5.76
N ARG A 326 -15.89 -17.61 6.38
CA ARG A 326 -15.78 -18.88 5.63
C ARG A 326 -17.04 -19.21 4.87
N GLN A 327 -18.21 -18.99 5.47
CA GLN A 327 -19.49 -19.19 4.80
C GLN A 327 -19.65 -18.19 3.64
N GLY A 328 -19.39 -16.91 3.88
CA GLY A 328 -19.42 -15.89 2.81
C GLY A 328 -18.44 -16.18 1.67
N TRP A 329 -17.22 -16.65 2.00
CA TRP A 329 -16.28 -17.13 0.98
C TRP A 329 -16.88 -18.26 0.15
N LYS A 330 -17.38 -19.31 0.80
CA LYS A 330 -17.94 -20.49 0.13
C LYS A 330 -19.14 -20.15 -0.77
N GLU A 331 -20.02 -19.27 -0.31
CA GLU A 331 -21.26 -18.94 -1.03
C GLU A 331 -21.09 -17.90 -2.13
N PHE A 332 -20.26 -16.87 -1.89
CA PHE A 332 -20.22 -15.70 -2.78
C PHE A 332 -18.92 -15.57 -3.57
N LEU A 333 -17.77 -15.85 -2.99
CA LEU A 333 -16.49 -15.58 -3.64
C LEU A 333 -15.86 -16.83 -4.29
N ALA A 334 -15.90 -17.99 -3.63
CA ALA A 334 -15.30 -19.20 -4.16
C ALA A 334 -15.89 -19.63 -5.52
N PRO A 335 -17.20 -19.48 -5.81
CA PRO A 335 -17.74 -19.78 -7.13
C PRO A 335 -17.19 -18.88 -8.25
N LEU A 336 -16.78 -17.65 -7.91
CA LEU A 336 -16.24 -16.67 -8.85
C LEU A 336 -14.72 -16.75 -8.95
N ALA A 337 -14.04 -17.37 -7.98
CA ALA A 337 -12.59 -17.37 -7.87
C ALA A 337 -11.95 -18.44 -8.78
N PRO A 338 -10.77 -18.15 -9.40
CA PRO A 338 -10.03 -19.15 -10.17
C PRO A 338 -9.44 -20.24 -9.25
N PRO A 339 -9.03 -21.40 -9.83
CA PRO A 339 -8.51 -22.52 -9.05
C PRO A 339 -7.39 -22.16 -8.08
N GLY A 340 -6.38 -21.38 -8.51
CA GLY A 340 -5.26 -20.98 -7.65
C GLY A 340 -5.71 -20.14 -6.45
N THR A 341 -6.67 -19.22 -6.64
CA THR A 341 -7.23 -18.42 -5.54
C THR A 341 -8.00 -19.31 -4.55
N ARG A 342 -8.78 -20.30 -5.04
CA ARG A 342 -9.46 -21.26 -4.16
C ARG A 342 -8.47 -22.13 -3.37
N GLN A 343 -7.41 -22.61 -4.03
CA GLN A 343 -6.34 -23.38 -3.38
C GLN A 343 -5.67 -22.57 -2.27
N PHE A 344 -5.27 -21.32 -2.56
CA PHE A 344 -4.68 -20.42 -1.59
C PHE A 344 -5.60 -20.19 -0.39
N MET A 345 -6.88 -19.87 -0.62
CA MET A 345 -7.83 -19.62 0.47
C MET A 345 -8.13 -20.88 1.30
N SER A 346 -8.13 -22.07 0.69
CA SER A 346 -8.22 -23.32 1.44
C SER A 346 -7.05 -23.48 2.40
N ALA A 347 -5.81 -23.30 1.89
CA ALA A 347 -4.59 -23.38 2.70
C ALA A 347 -4.53 -22.27 3.78
N PHE A 348 -5.00 -21.05 3.46
CA PHE A 348 -5.09 -19.96 4.43
C PHE A 348 -6.04 -20.28 5.58
N PHE A 349 -7.24 -20.81 5.27
CA PHE A 349 -8.20 -21.23 6.29
C PHE A 349 -7.72 -22.43 7.11
N GLU A 350 -6.98 -23.32 6.52
CA GLU A 350 -6.35 -24.44 7.22
C GLU A 350 -5.28 -23.96 8.19
N ALA A 351 -4.38 -23.08 7.76
CA ALA A 351 -3.36 -22.46 8.61
C ALA A 351 -3.96 -21.64 9.75
N ALA A 352 -5.11 -20.99 9.54
CA ALA A 352 -5.85 -20.29 10.59
C ALA A 352 -6.58 -21.24 11.57
N GLY A 353 -6.59 -22.56 11.32
CA GLY A 353 -7.40 -23.52 12.02
C GLY A 353 -8.90 -23.37 11.71
N HIS A 354 -9.75 -23.99 12.49
CA HIS A 354 -11.20 -23.87 12.36
C HIS A 354 -11.82 -23.17 13.57
N PRO A 355 -11.61 -21.83 13.72
CA PRO A 355 -12.08 -21.13 14.91
C PRO A 355 -13.61 -21.16 14.97
N GLY A 356 -14.15 -21.60 16.10
CA GLY A 356 -15.56 -21.47 16.42
C GLY A 356 -15.89 -20.03 16.86
N ALA A 357 -17.15 -19.78 17.19
CA ALA A 357 -17.62 -18.44 17.61
C ALA A 357 -16.88 -17.90 18.83
N MET A 358 -16.60 -18.72 19.83
CA MET A 358 -15.83 -18.32 21.02
C MET A 358 -14.39 -17.89 20.68
N ALA A 359 -13.71 -18.63 19.80
CA ALA A 359 -12.36 -18.26 19.37
C ALA A 359 -12.36 -16.93 18.57
N ALA A 360 -13.39 -16.73 17.76
CA ALA A 360 -13.61 -15.46 17.06
C ALA A 360 -13.78 -14.29 18.04
N GLU A 361 -14.64 -14.44 19.05
CA GLU A 361 -14.82 -13.44 20.10
C GLU A 361 -13.50 -13.18 20.87
N GLN A 362 -12.82 -14.24 21.29
CA GLN A 362 -11.53 -14.15 21.97
C GLN A 362 -10.48 -13.40 21.14
N SER A 363 -10.50 -13.51 19.81
CA SER A 363 -9.54 -12.80 18.95
C SER A 363 -9.73 -11.28 19.01
N PHE A 364 -10.97 -10.79 19.11
CA PHE A 364 -11.24 -9.37 19.31
C PHE A 364 -10.79 -8.87 20.70
N MET A 365 -10.96 -9.69 21.74
CA MET A 365 -10.46 -9.38 23.08
C MET A 365 -8.93 -9.33 23.10
N THR A 366 -8.27 -10.32 22.48
CA THR A 366 -6.81 -10.36 22.31
C THR A 366 -6.32 -9.12 21.57
N ARG A 367 -6.95 -8.76 20.45
CA ARG A 367 -6.65 -7.54 19.71
C ARG A 367 -6.66 -6.30 20.62
N GLN A 368 -7.69 -6.12 21.43
CA GLN A 368 -7.80 -4.98 22.33
C GLN A 368 -6.71 -5.00 23.42
N SER A 369 -6.45 -6.14 24.02
CA SER A 369 -5.42 -6.29 25.04
C SER A 369 -4.03 -5.97 24.50
N VAL A 370 -3.68 -6.53 23.32
CA VAL A 370 -2.38 -6.26 22.69
C VAL A 370 -2.26 -4.80 22.23
N LEU A 371 -3.34 -4.21 21.71
CA LEU A 371 -3.33 -2.79 21.32
C LEU A 371 -3.03 -1.87 22.51
N ARG A 372 -3.57 -2.18 23.69
CA ARG A 372 -3.25 -1.42 24.94
C ARG A 372 -1.78 -1.61 25.34
N ALA A 373 -1.27 -2.83 25.30
CA ALA A 373 0.12 -3.12 25.63
C ALA A 373 1.11 -2.44 24.66
N TRP A 374 0.76 -2.38 23.35
CA TRP A 374 1.55 -1.62 22.38
C TRP A 374 1.44 -0.11 22.61
N GLY A 375 0.28 0.40 23.01
CA GLY A 375 0.12 1.81 23.40
C GLY A 375 1.04 2.18 24.57
N GLU A 376 1.09 1.36 25.61
CA GLU A 376 2.00 1.54 26.75
C GLU A 376 3.48 1.47 26.32
N PHE A 377 3.86 0.50 25.48
CA PHE A 377 5.22 0.39 24.92
C PHE A 377 5.58 1.65 24.10
N GLN A 378 4.64 2.17 23.31
CA GLN A 378 4.84 3.34 22.45
C GLN A 378 4.86 4.68 23.21
N GLU A 379 4.45 4.75 24.47
CA GLU A 379 4.67 5.94 25.30
C GLU A 379 6.17 6.22 25.48
N ALA A 380 6.98 5.17 25.68
CA ALA A 380 8.43 5.29 25.84
C ALA A 380 9.18 5.27 24.49
N ARG A 381 8.68 4.51 23.52
CA ARG A 381 9.29 4.29 22.18
C ARG A 381 8.24 4.47 21.10
N PRO A 382 7.91 5.72 20.74
CA PRO A 382 6.77 6.02 19.86
C PRO A 382 6.89 5.42 18.46
N LEU A 383 8.10 5.13 18.00
CA LEU A 383 8.32 4.52 16.70
C LEU A 383 8.95 3.13 16.83
N ILE A 384 8.62 2.28 15.87
CA ILE A 384 9.19 0.94 15.72
C ILE A 384 9.69 0.81 14.28
N VAL A 385 10.95 0.43 14.10
CA VAL A 385 11.51 0.04 12.80
C VAL A 385 11.63 -1.48 12.75
N ALA A 386 11.02 -2.08 11.73
CA ALA A 386 10.92 -3.52 11.61
C ALA A 386 10.88 -3.95 10.13
N PRO A 387 11.10 -5.23 9.80
CA PRO A 387 10.81 -5.74 8.46
C PRO A 387 9.32 -5.69 8.15
N VAL A 388 8.95 -5.53 6.88
CA VAL A 388 7.56 -5.76 6.39
C VAL A 388 7.32 -7.27 6.30
N CYS A 389 8.17 -7.96 5.53
CA CYS A 389 8.28 -9.41 5.43
C CYS A 389 9.69 -9.80 5.87
N THR A 390 9.85 -10.91 6.61
CA THR A 390 11.16 -11.37 7.08
C THR A 390 11.99 -12.07 6.01
N GLU A 391 11.43 -12.23 4.81
CA GLU A 391 12.11 -12.73 3.60
C GLU A 391 12.19 -11.64 2.52
N PRO A 392 13.20 -11.72 1.63
CA PRO A 392 13.17 -10.98 0.37
C PRO A 392 11.98 -11.43 -0.50
N PRO A 393 11.69 -10.74 -1.63
CA PRO A 393 10.67 -11.18 -2.56
C PRO A 393 10.86 -12.66 -2.93
N PHE A 394 9.89 -13.51 -2.59
CA PHE A 394 9.95 -14.96 -2.88
C PHE A 394 9.72 -15.25 -4.38
N GLU A 395 9.98 -16.45 -4.82
CA GLU A 395 9.77 -16.87 -6.22
C GLU A 395 8.29 -16.75 -6.61
N ALA A 396 8.04 -16.24 -7.83
CA ALA A 396 6.71 -16.02 -8.37
C ALA A 396 5.88 -17.32 -8.37
N GLY A 397 4.66 -17.25 -7.83
CA GLY A 397 3.72 -18.37 -7.80
C GLY A 397 3.95 -19.42 -6.71
N THR A 398 5.06 -19.33 -5.94
CA THR A 398 5.34 -20.32 -4.87
C THR A 398 4.35 -20.27 -3.71
N ASP A 399 3.56 -19.22 -3.60
CA ASP A 399 2.46 -19.10 -2.63
C ASP A 399 1.33 -20.14 -2.85
N LEU A 400 1.38 -20.93 -3.92
CA LEU A 400 0.50 -22.07 -4.18
C LEU A 400 1.15 -23.42 -3.85
N ASN A 401 2.44 -23.46 -3.52
CA ASN A 401 3.10 -24.69 -3.13
C ASN A 401 2.59 -25.16 -1.75
N GLU A 402 2.60 -26.48 -1.53
CA GLU A 402 2.17 -27.09 -0.27
C GLU A 402 2.99 -26.52 0.90
N GLY A 403 2.32 -26.15 1.98
CA GLY A 403 2.93 -25.55 3.17
C GLY A 403 3.32 -24.07 3.04
N ARG A 404 3.50 -23.54 1.83
CA ARG A 404 4.05 -22.18 1.62
C ARG A 404 3.13 -21.07 2.14
N VAL A 405 1.83 -21.28 2.17
CA VAL A 405 0.88 -20.30 2.74
C VAL A 405 1.15 -20.12 4.24
N ALA A 406 1.32 -21.23 4.99
CA ALA A 406 1.60 -21.18 6.42
C ALA A 406 2.97 -20.54 6.71
N GLU A 407 4.01 -20.87 5.93
CA GLU A 407 5.32 -20.23 6.03
C GLU A 407 5.24 -18.72 5.78
N THR A 408 4.54 -18.30 4.71
CA THR A 408 4.38 -16.86 4.37
C THR A 408 3.60 -16.11 5.47
N ILE A 409 2.61 -16.73 6.09
CA ILE A 409 1.96 -16.17 7.29
C ILE A 409 3.02 -15.88 8.36
N GLY A 410 3.92 -16.83 8.61
CA GLY A 410 5.03 -16.65 9.56
C GLY A 410 5.94 -15.49 9.18
N THR A 411 6.31 -15.33 7.91
CA THR A 411 7.20 -14.25 7.46
C THR A 411 6.53 -12.86 7.46
N MET A 412 5.19 -12.80 7.40
CA MET A 412 4.40 -11.56 7.39
C MET A 412 3.89 -11.14 8.77
N ARG A 413 4.27 -11.82 9.85
CA ARG A 413 3.70 -11.65 11.21
C ARG A 413 3.70 -10.21 11.71
N MET A 414 4.77 -9.44 11.47
CA MET A 414 4.83 -8.04 11.89
C MET A 414 3.85 -7.16 11.09
N ALA A 415 3.79 -7.34 9.78
CA ALA A 415 2.82 -6.62 8.95
C ALA A 415 1.38 -6.95 9.35
N MET A 416 1.11 -8.22 9.67
CA MET A 416 -0.21 -8.70 10.13
C MET A 416 -0.57 -8.14 11.52
N ALA A 417 0.38 -8.09 12.46
CA ALA A 417 0.16 -7.48 13.78
C ALA A 417 -0.25 -6.01 13.64
N VAL A 418 0.42 -5.25 12.78
CA VAL A 418 0.09 -3.84 12.48
C VAL A 418 -1.31 -3.69 11.90
N ASN A 419 -1.78 -4.62 11.04
CA ASN A 419 -3.16 -4.64 10.56
C ASN A 419 -4.16 -4.97 11.67
N ALA A 420 -3.88 -6.02 12.45
CA ALA A 420 -4.73 -6.42 13.57
C ALA A 420 -4.99 -5.24 14.53
N LEU A 421 -3.94 -4.49 14.84
CA LEU A 421 -3.99 -3.38 15.78
C LEU A 421 -4.50 -2.06 15.16
N GLY A 422 -4.61 -2.00 13.82
CA GLY A 422 -5.04 -0.81 13.11
C GLY A 422 -4.07 0.37 13.23
N LEU A 423 -2.77 0.10 13.42
CA LEU A 423 -1.71 1.11 13.58
C LEU A 423 -1.24 1.66 12.23
N PRO A 424 -0.74 2.90 12.17
CA PRO A 424 -0.12 3.44 10.97
C PRO A 424 1.27 2.86 10.75
N ALA A 425 1.66 2.67 9.49
CA ALA A 425 3.01 2.30 9.11
C ALA A 425 3.40 2.87 7.73
N VAL A 426 4.64 3.31 7.60
CA VAL A 426 5.24 3.69 6.31
C VAL A 426 6.25 2.61 5.94
N ALA A 427 6.03 1.95 4.80
CA ALA A 427 7.05 1.10 4.19
C ALA A 427 7.89 1.92 3.23
N LEU A 428 9.21 1.68 3.17
CA LEU A 428 10.10 2.37 2.26
C LEU A 428 11.35 1.52 1.96
N PRO A 429 12.00 1.72 0.79
CA PRO A 429 13.26 1.06 0.47
C PRO A 429 14.44 1.70 1.25
N VAL A 430 15.43 0.88 1.57
CA VAL A 430 16.66 1.27 2.27
C VAL A 430 17.93 0.85 1.51
N GLY A 431 17.77 0.35 0.30
CA GLY A 431 18.87 -0.08 -0.56
C GLY A 431 18.52 -1.29 -1.41
N VAL A 432 19.53 -1.90 -1.98
CA VAL A 432 19.45 -3.10 -2.83
C VAL A 432 20.46 -4.13 -2.32
N ALA A 433 20.04 -5.38 -2.19
CA ALA A 433 20.91 -6.51 -1.87
C ALA A 433 20.57 -7.70 -2.77
N GLY A 434 21.58 -8.36 -3.34
CA GLY A 434 21.38 -9.48 -4.27
C GLY A 434 20.52 -9.13 -5.50
N GLY A 435 20.55 -7.86 -5.94
CA GLY A 435 19.74 -7.38 -7.08
C GLY A 435 18.28 -7.04 -6.74
N LEU A 436 17.85 -7.25 -5.51
CA LEU A 436 16.46 -7.00 -5.04
C LEU A 436 16.41 -5.85 -4.04
N PRO A 437 15.30 -5.10 -3.97
CA PRO A 437 15.12 -4.05 -2.97
C PRO A 437 15.15 -4.60 -1.54
N GLN A 438 15.79 -3.85 -0.64
CA GLN A 438 15.65 -4.01 0.80
C GLN A 438 14.63 -3.00 1.29
N GLY A 439 13.57 -3.44 1.94
CA GLY A 439 12.51 -2.58 2.47
C GLY A 439 12.30 -2.79 3.96
N VAL A 440 11.89 -1.72 4.64
CA VAL A 440 11.53 -1.71 6.06
C VAL A 440 10.17 -1.04 6.25
N GLN A 441 9.59 -1.17 7.45
CA GLN A 441 8.45 -0.35 7.85
C GLN A 441 8.76 0.43 9.14
N VAL A 442 8.29 1.69 9.17
CA VAL A 442 8.25 2.54 10.35
C VAL A 442 6.83 2.57 10.87
N ILE A 443 6.61 2.04 12.06
CA ILE A 443 5.30 1.89 12.69
C ILE A 443 5.18 2.93 13.80
N GLY A 444 4.02 3.60 13.90
CA GLY A 444 3.76 4.60 14.94
C GLY A 444 2.50 4.33 15.74
N PRO A 445 2.23 5.17 16.77
CA PRO A 445 0.97 5.14 17.50
C PRO A 445 -0.22 5.52 16.60
N ARG A 446 -1.41 5.16 17.01
CA ARG A 446 -2.63 5.52 16.27
C ARG A 446 -2.72 7.03 16.04
N TYR A 447 -3.05 7.41 14.81
CA TYR A 447 -3.18 8.79 14.35
C TYR A 447 -1.90 9.63 14.43
N ARG A 448 -0.73 8.97 14.48
CA ARG A 448 0.58 9.61 14.44
C ARG A 448 1.35 9.25 13.14
N GLU A 449 0.65 9.28 12.02
CA GLU A 449 1.26 9.18 10.70
C GLU A 449 2.35 10.23 10.48
N ASP A 450 2.22 11.39 11.13
CA ASP A 450 3.21 12.46 11.13
C ASP A 450 4.58 12.00 11.63
N LEU A 451 4.63 11.21 12.71
CA LEU A 451 5.88 10.64 13.22
C LEU A 451 6.45 9.57 12.26
N CYS A 452 5.60 8.70 11.73
CA CYS A 452 6.03 7.68 10.77
C CYS A 452 6.62 8.31 9.50
N LEU A 453 5.93 9.29 8.93
CA LEU A 453 6.36 10.01 7.73
C LEU A 453 7.62 10.84 7.99
N GLY A 454 7.74 11.48 9.15
CA GLY A 454 8.93 12.22 9.55
C GLY A 454 10.17 11.32 9.62
N ALA A 455 10.06 10.17 10.29
CA ALA A 455 11.17 9.21 10.38
C ALA A 455 11.47 8.55 9.02
N ALA A 456 10.45 8.18 8.24
CA ALA A 456 10.64 7.66 6.88
C ALA A 456 11.33 8.70 5.97
N GLY A 457 10.96 9.97 6.07
CA GLY A 457 11.63 11.06 5.36
C GLY A 457 13.09 11.24 5.79
N ALA A 458 13.41 11.07 7.07
CA ALA A 458 14.78 11.09 7.57
C ALA A 458 15.61 9.92 6.99
N ILE A 459 15.04 8.70 6.93
CA ILE A 459 15.69 7.55 6.29
C ILE A 459 15.88 7.82 4.79
N GLU A 460 14.85 8.27 4.07
CA GLU A 460 14.93 8.58 2.63
C GLU A 460 15.98 9.64 2.33
N SER A 461 16.09 10.68 3.15
CA SER A 461 17.08 11.76 2.96
C SER A 461 18.53 11.28 3.09
N ARG A 462 18.79 10.22 3.85
CA ARG A 462 20.11 9.62 4.05
C ARG A 462 20.45 8.57 3.01
N LEU A 463 19.48 7.72 2.68
CA LEU A 463 19.71 6.54 1.83
C LEU A 463 19.28 6.76 0.37
N GLY A 464 18.52 7.83 0.09
CA GLY A 464 18.01 8.14 -1.24
C GLY A 464 16.84 7.27 -1.67
N VAL A 465 16.42 7.43 -2.92
CA VAL A 465 15.42 6.60 -3.60
C VAL A 465 16.09 5.72 -4.64
N ILE A 466 15.59 4.51 -4.83
CA ILE A 466 16.17 3.50 -5.74
C ILE A 466 15.34 3.31 -7.02
N THR A 467 14.26 4.03 -7.17
CA THR A 467 13.33 4.02 -8.32
C THR A 467 13.12 5.45 -8.84
N PRO A 468 12.71 5.69 -10.12
CA PRO A 468 12.24 4.67 -11.06
C PRO A 468 13.38 3.92 -11.77
N ILE A 469 13.07 2.71 -12.19
CA ILE A 469 13.97 1.84 -12.95
C ILE A 469 13.33 1.39 -14.27
N ASP A 470 14.13 0.91 -15.19
CA ASP A 470 13.66 0.10 -16.31
C ASP A 470 13.54 -1.37 -15.85
N PRO A 471 12.51 -2.12 -16.29
CA PRO A 471 12.34 -3.53 -15.94
C PRO A 471 13.55 -4.37 -16.41
N ARG A 472 13.96 -5.32 -15.58
CA ARG A 472 15.11 -6.22 -15.82
C ARG A 472 14.66 -7.60 -16.29
#